data_1273ae1450177d2a28d0cb9ad89931a9
#
_entry.id   1273ae1450177d2a28d0cb9ad89931a9
#
_cell.length_a   1.000
_cell.length_b   1.000
_cell.length_c   1.000
_cell.angle_alpha   90.00
_cell.angle_beta   90.00
_cell.angle_gamma   90.00
#
_symmetry.space_group_name_H-M   'P 1'
#
loop_
_entity.id
_entity.type
_entity.pdbx_description
1 polymer ?
#
loop_
_entity_poly.entity_id
_entity_poly.type
_entity_poly.pdbx_seq_one_letter_code
_entity_poly.pdbx_strand_id
1 'polypeptide(L)'
;MKEYLMLFWNESGDGQYQIDPEKMKKGMEEWQTWIGKIAMSGSLISTKPINYEGVMVEQRQIIDKPCITENKMVTGYLICRAGSVEDVIEWAKTCPILHNPKGFTEIREVSPFEM
;
A
#
# COMPACT_ATOMS: atom_id res chain seq x y z
N MET A 1 -11.99 -16.09 10.07
CA MET A 1 -11.39 -15.31 8.99
C MET A 1 -9.95 -14.96 9.33
N LYS A 2 -9.12 -14.88 8.32
CA LYS A 2 -7.73 -14.48 8.47
C LYS A 2 -7.57 -13.01 8.16
N GLU A 3 -6.49 -12.42 8.66
CA GLU A 3 -6.15 -11.02 8.36
C GLU A 3 -4.99 -11.00 7.39
N TYR A 4 -5.02 -10.03 6.48
CA TYR A 4 -4.01 -9.86 5.43
C TYR A 4 -3.58 -8.41 5.36
N LEU A 5 -2.28 -8.22 5.11
CA LEU A 5 -1.68 -6.91 4.88
C LEU A 5 -1.40 -6.78 3.39
N MET A 6 -1.89 -5.70 2.79
CA MET A 6 -1.48 -5.28 1.46
C MET A 6 -0.50 -4.12 1.60
N LEU A 7 0.64 -4.24 0.97
CA LEU A 7 1.62 -3.18 0.87
C LEU A 7 1.62 -2.67 -0.57
N PHE A 8 1.42 -1.36 -0.72
CA PHE A 8 1.39 -0.75 -2.05
C PHE A 8 2.76 -0.18 -2.37
N TRP A 9 3.38 -0.74 -3.41
CA TRP A 9 4.68 -0.32 -3.88
C TRP A 9 4.51 0.57 -5.10
N ASN A 10 5.27 1.64 -5.18
CA ASN A 10 5.24 2.56 -6.30
C ASN A 10 6.64 3.04 -6.61
N GLU A 11 6.79 3.71 -7.76
CA GLU A 11 8.05 4.31 -8.14
C GLU A 11 8.48 5.37 -7.13
N SER A 12 9.76 5.36 -6.77
CA SER A 12 10.31 6.31 -5.79
C SER A 12 10.50 7.72 -6.37
N GLY A 13 10.55 7.84 -7.70
CA GLY A 13 10.68 9.11 -8.40
C GLY A 13 11.99 9.84 -8.18
N ASP A 14 13.03 9.16 -7.70
CA ASP A 14 14.35 9.73 -7.38
C ASP A 14 14.27 11.00 -6.53
N GLY A 15 13.25 11.11 -5.69
CA GLY A 15 13.02 12.28 -4.86
C GLY A 15 12.45 13.48 -5.60
N GLN A 16 12.17 13.37 -6.89
CA GLN A 16 11.60 14.44 -7.70
C GLN A 16 10.13 14.15 -8.00
N TYR A 17 9.34 14.10 -6.96
CA TYR A 17 7.92 13.83 -7.11
C TYR A 17 7.21 15.12 -7.52
N GLN A 18 6.75 15.17 -8.78
CA GLN A 18 5.92 16.29 -9.25
C GLN A 18 4.46 15.95 -9.00
N ILE A 19 3.81 16.77 -8.17
CA ILE A 19 2.40 16.61 -7.86
C ILE A 19 1.60 17.38 -8.90
N ASP A 20 0.83 16.66 -9.72
CA ASP A 20 -0.19 17.26 -10.59
C ASP A 20 -1.50 17.20 -9.81
N PRO A 21 -2.08 18.37 -9.40
CA PRO A 21 -3.30 18.36 -8.57
C PRO A 21 -4.49 17.67 -9.23
N GLU A 22 -4.62 17.76 -10.56
CA GLU A 22 -5.74 17.11 -11.26
C GLU A 22 -5.60 15.59 -11.28
N LYS A 23 -4.41 15.09 -11.58
CA LYS A 23 -4.13 13.65 -11.53
C LYS A 23 -4.24 13.10 -10.12
N MET A 24 -3.81 13.89 -9.14
CA MET A 24 -3.90 13.49 -7.74
C MET A 24 -5.35 13.37 -7.30
N LYS A 25 -6.20 14.33 -7.68
CA LYS A 25 -7.62 14.31 -7.34
C LYS A 25 -8.31 13.10 -7.97
N LYS A 26 -8.05 12.83 -9.25
CA LYS A 26 -8.62 11.68 -9.95
C LYS A 26 -8.16 10.37 -9.31
N GLY A 27 -6.88 10.29 -8.97
CA GLY A 27 -6.32 9.11 -8.28
C GLY A 27 -6.97 8.88 -6.94
N MET A 28 -7.19 9.94 -6.16
CA MET A 28 -7.87 9.84 -4.87
C MET A 28 -9.29 9.31 -5.00
N GLU A 29 -10.03 9.74 -6.02
CA GLU A 29 -11.38 9.25 -6.27
C GLU A 29 -11.38 7.76 -6.60
N GLU A 30 -10.44 7.31 -7.42
CA GLU A 30 -10.29 5.89 -7.75
C GLU A 30 -9.96 5.06 -6.50
N TRP A 31 -9.03 5.54 -5.67
CA TRP A 31 -8.67 4.87 -4.43
C TRP A 31 -9.84 4.80 -3.45
N GLN A 32 -10.58 5.90 -3.29
CA GLN A 32 -11.74 5.93 -2.40
C GLN A 32 -12.81 4.95 -2.86
N THR A 33 -13.05 4.85 -4.15
CA THR A 33 -14.01 3.89 -4.71
C THR A 33 -13.57 2.46 -4.44
N TRP A 34 -12.30 2.15 -4.68
CA TRP A 34 -11.75 0.81 -4.47
C TRP A 34 -11.77 0.41 -2.99
N ILE A 35 -11.30 1.30 -2.11
CA ILE A 35 -11.30 1.08 -0.66
C ILE A 35 -12.74 0.93 -0.17
N GLY A 36 -13.65 1.75 -0.70
CA GLY A 36 -15.05 1.70 -0.33
C GLY A 36 -15.72 0.36 -0.59
N LYS A 37 -15.34 -0.33 -1.67
CA LYS A 37 -15.88 -1.67 -1.96
C LYS A 37 -15.45 -2.68 -0.90
N ILE A 38 -14.21 -2.60 -0.45
CA ILE A 38 -13.69 -3.48 0.60
C ILE A 38 -14.37 -3.16 1.93
N ALA A 39 -14.54 -1.87 2.23
CA ALA A 39 -15.21 -1.42 3.46
C ALA A 39 -16.67 -1.86 3.50
N MET A 40 -17.39 -1.75 2.39
CA MET A 40 -18.80 -2.14 2.31
C MET A 40 -19.01 -3.63 2.50
N SER A 41 -18.02 -4.44 2.17
CA SER A 41 -18.08 -5.89 2.40
C SER A 41 -17.83 -6.25 3.87
N GLY A 42 -17.47 -5.27 4.71
CA GLY A 42 -17.14 -5.50 6.10
C GLY A 42 -15.75 -6.03 6.34
N SER A 43 -14.91 -6.06 5.31
CA SER A 43 -13.59 -6.69 5.34
C SER A 43 -12.44 -5.73 5.69
N LEU A 44 -12.67 -4.43 5.61
CA LEU A 44 -11.62 -3.43 5.86
C LEU A 44 -11.35 -3.24 7.35
N ILE A 45 -10.09 -3.32 7.75
CA ILE A 45 -9.68 -3.02 9.13
C ILE A 45 -9.05 -1.64 9.19
N SER A 46 -8.07 -1.36 8.33
CA SER A 46 -7.35 -0.10 8.33
C SER A 46 -6.66 0.11 6.99
N THR A 47 -6.52 1.36 6.57
CA THR A 47 -5.75 1.72 5.39
C THR A 47 -5.28 3.16 5.51
N LYS A 48 -4.06 3.43 5.09
CA LYS A 48 -3.51 4.79 5.03
C LYS A 48 -2.44 4.89 3.96
N PRO A 49 -2.34 6.06 3.32
CA PRO A 49 -1.15 6.36 2.54
C PRO A 49 0.03 6.57 3.49
N ILE A 50 1.23 6.33 3.01
CA ILE A 50 2.45 6.52 3.76
C ILE A 50 3.26 7.63 3.08
N ASN A 51 3.79 8.57 3.87
CA ASN A 51 4.61 9.63 3.34
C ASN A 51 5.88 9.06 2.69
N TYR A 52 6.39 9.77 1.68
CA TYR A 52 7.60 9.36 0.98
C TYR A 52 8.87 9.59 1.78
N GLU A 53 8.79 10.42 2.82
CA GLU A 53 9.90 10.65 3.74
C GLU A 53 9.95 9.55 4.78
N GLY A 54 11.14 9.17 5.19
CA GLY A 54 11.31 8.14 6.19
C GLY A 54 12.74 8.04 6.64
N VAL A 55 12.96 7.17 7.60
CA VAL A 55 14.28 6.93 8.18
C VAL A 55 14.42 5.43 8.41
N MET A 56 15.62 4.90 8.14
CA MET A 56 15.92 3.50 8.42
C MET A 56 16.87 3.42 9.62
N VAL A 57 16.60 2.49 10.51
CA VAL A 57 17.44 2.24 11.68
C VAL A 57 18.06 0.86 11.54
N GLU A 58 19.38 0.81 11.48
CA GLU A 58 20.14 -0.43 11.49
C GLU A 58 20.84 -0.57 12.85
N GLN A 59 21.43 -1.72 13.09
CA GLN A 59 22.06 -2.00 14.40
C GLN A 59 23.05 -0.93 14.82
N ARG A 60 23.81 -0.36 13.90
CA ARG A 60 24.89 0.58 14.20
C ARG A 60 24.76 1.94 13.54
N GLN A 61 23.67 2.18 12.80
CA GLN A 61 23.51 3.47 12.11
C GLN A 61 22.05 3.79 11.86
N ILE A 62 21.80 5.07 11.70
CA ILE A 62 20.51 5.62 11.28
C ILE A 62 20.72 6.22 9.90
N ILE A 63 19.88 5.84 8.94
CA ILE A 63 19.94 6.34 7.57
C ILE A 63 18.71 7.21 7.35
N ASP A 64 18.94 8.50 7.03
CA ASP A 64 17.86 9.49 6.90
C ASP A 64 17.24 9.42 5.50
N LYS A 65 16.64 8.30 5.18
CA LYS A 65 15.88 8.10 3.96
C LYS A 65 14.99 6.87 4.11
N PRO A 66 13.89 6.79 3.31
CA PRO A 66 13.06 5.59 3.28
C PRO A 66 13.79 4.46 2.55
N CYS A 67 13.31 3.23 2.75
CA CYS A 67 13.83 2.07 2.05
C CYS A 67 13.37 2.10 0.59
N ILE A 68 14.33 2.18 -0.32
CA ILE A 68 14.08 2.17 -1.76
C ILE A 68 14.80 0.96 -2.36
N THR A 69 14.06 0.12 -3.07
CA THR A 69 14.60 -1.07 -3.71
C THR A 69 14.22 -1.04 -5.19
N GLU A 70 15.22 -1.07 -6.07
CA GLU A 70 15.01 -1.04 -7.53
C GLU A 70 14.13 0.15 -7.96
N ASN A 71 14.37 1.31 -7.37
CA ASN A 71 13.62 2.56 -7.61
C ASN A 71 12.14 2.46 -7.22
N LYS A 72 11.81 1.57 -6.28
CA LYS A 72 10.45 1.39 -5.76
C LYS A 72 10.44 1.49 -4.25
N MET A 73 9.33 1.95 -3.69
CA MET A 73 9.15 2.08 -2.26
C MET A 73 7.70 1.81 -1.86
N VAL A 74 7.49 1.50 -0.58
CA VAL A 74 6.14 1.33 -0.05
C VAL A 74 5.51 2.71 0.14
N THR A 75 4.33 2.91 -0.44
CA THR A 75 3.63 4.20 -0.41
C THR A 75 2.27 4.14 0.27
N GLY A 76 1.89 2.99 0.81
CA GLY A 76 0.64 2.83 1.53
C GLY A 76 0.43 1.42 1.97
N TYR A 77 -0.60 1.22 2.81
CA TYR A 77 -0.96 -0.12 3.26
C TYR A 77 -2.48 -0.24 3.44
N LEU A 78 -2.94 -1.49 3.44
CA LEU A 78 -4.32 -1.82 3.79
C LEU A 78 -4.31 -3.13 4.56
N ILE A 79 -5.05 -3.16 5.66
CA ILE A 79 -5.27 -4.39 6.43
C ILE A 79 -6.72 -4.79 6.28
N CYS A 80 -6.97 -6.04 5.92
CA CYS A 80 -8.31 -6.56 5.69
C CYS A 80 -8.50 -7.94 6.30
N ARG A 81 -9.76 -8.36 6.37
CA ARG A 81 -10.13 -9.74 6.75
C ARG A 81 -10.70 -10.43 5.53
N ALA A 82 -10.33 -11.69 5.35
CA ALA A 82 -10.85 -12.48 4.25
C ALA A 82 -10.84 -13.96 4.62
N GLY A 83 -11.63 -14.75 3.91
CA GLY A 83 -11.65 -16.19 4.11
C GLY A 83 -10.41 -16.88 3.56
N SER A 84 -9.79 -16.30 2.54
CA SER A 84 -8.62 -16.86 1.89
C SER A 84 -7.80 -15.78 1.19
N VAL A 85 -6.54 -16.10 0.86
CA VAL A 85 -5.69 -15.18 0.11
C VAL A 85 -6.24 -14.93 -1.30
N GLU A 86 -6.96 -15.88 -1.86
CA GLU A 86 -7.56 -15.75 -3.18
C GLU A 86 -8.57 -14.60 -3.23
N ASP A 87 -9.34 -14.40 -2.16
CA ASP A 87 -10.26 -13.27 -2.05
C ASP A 87 -9.50 -11.94 -2.08
N VAL A 88 -8.37 -11.88 -1.38
CA VAL A 88 -7.54 -10.67 -1.33
C VAL A 88 -6.90 -10.39 -2.70
N ILE A 89 -6.46 -11.45 -3.39
CA ILE A 89 -5.91 -11.34 -4.74
C ILE A 89 -6.93 -10.73 -5.70
N GLU A 90 -8.19 -11.14 -5.60
CA GLU A 90 -9.25 -10.58 -6.45
C GLU A 90 -9.42 -9.06 -6.23
N TRP A 91 -9.35 -8.60 -4.99
CA TRP A 91 -9.36 -7.16 -4.71
C TRP A 91 -8.10 -6.48 -5.29
N ALA A 92 -6.93 -7.10 -5.10
CA ALA A 92 -5.67 -6.53 -5.55
C ALA A 92 -5.61 -6.34 -7.07
N LYS A 93 -6.27 -7.21 -7.83
CA LYS A 93 -6.31 -7.13 -9.30
C LYS A 93 -6.92 -5.83 -9.81
N THR A 94 -7.77 -5.19 -9.03
CA THR A 94 -8.43 -3.93 -9.40
C THR A 94 -7.89 -2.73 -8.62
N CYS A 95 -6.81 -2.91 -7.88
CA CYS A 95 -6.22 -1.83 -7.10
C CYS A 95 -5.65 -0.73 -8.00
N PRO A 96 -5.96 0.55 -7.72
CA PRO A 96 -5.45 1.65 -8.53
C PRO A 96 -3.94 1.76 -8.63
N ILE A 97 -3.18 1.16 -7.68
CA ILE A 97 -1.72 1.18 -7.74
C ILE A 97 -1.20 0.52 -9.03
N LEU A 98 -1.97 -0.39 -9.60
CA LEU A 98 -1.60 -1.09 -10.83
C LEU A 98 -1.65 -0.19 -12.07
N HIS A 99 -2.27 1.00 -11.96
CA HIS A 99 -2.29 1.97 -13.05
C HIS A 99 -0.93 2.68 -13.20
N ASN A 100 -0.07 2.58 -12.21
CA ASN A 100 1.28 3.15 -12.26
C ASN A 100 2.24 2.14 -12.88
N PRO A 101 3.17 2.58 -13.76
CA PRO A 101 4.04 1.63 -14.49
C PRO A 101 4.84 0.67 -13.63
N LYS A 102 5.23 1.10 -12.43
CA LYS A 102 6.02 0.27 -11.50
C LYS A 102 5.23 -0.08 -10.24
N GLY A 103 3.91 0.20 -10.24
CA GLY A 103 3.08 -0.06 -9.08
C GLY A 103 2.70 -1.53 -8.96
N PHE A 104 2.72 -2.04 -7.75
CA PHE A 104 2.24 -3.38 -7.46
C PHE A 104 1.81 -3.49 -5.99
N THR A 105 1.04 -4.52 -5.71
CA THR A 105 0.57 -4.82 -4.35
C THR A 105 1.23 -6.11 -3.88
N GLU A 106 1.84 -6.05 -2.72
CA GLU A 106 2.35 -7.23 -2.04
C GLU A 106 1.35 -7.64 -0.97
N ILE A 107 0.97 -8.92 -0.94
CA ILE A 107 0.00 -9.46 0.01
C ILE A 107 0.72 -10.36 1.00
N ARG A 108 0.54 -10.11 2.30
CA ARG A 108 1.13 -10.92 3.37
C ARG A 108 0.04 -11.27 4.38
N GLU A 109 -0.04 -12.55 4.76
CA GLU A 109 -0.92 -12.95 5.84
C GLU A 109 -0.35 -12.43 7.17
N VAL A 110 -1.21 -11.86 8.01
CA VAL A 110 -0.80 -11.37 9.32
C VAL A 110 -1.00 -12.51 10.33
N SER A 111 0.09 -12.90 10.97
CA SER A 111 0.03 -13.93 12.00
C SER A 111 -0.47 -13.33 13.30
N PRO A 112 -1.35 -14.01 14.04
CA PRO A 112 -1.76 -13.54 15.35
C PRO A 112 -0.55 -13.56 16.29
N PHE A 113 -0.35 -12.44 16.98
CA PHE A 113 0.73 -12.31 17.95
C PHE A 113 0.13 -11.88 19.28
N GLU A 114 0.13 -12.79 20.24
CA GLU A 114 -0.38 -12.52 21.58
C GLU A 114 0.81 -12.41 22.54
N MET A 115 0.80 -11.34 23.31
CA MET A 115 1.82 -11.12 24.35
C MET A 115 1.27 -11.50 25.73
#